data_44b059730781b872dfb72436e9ff6488
#
_entry.id   44b059730781b872dfb72436e9ff6488
#
_cell.length_a   1.000
_cell.length_b   1.000
_cell.length_c   1.000
_cell.angle_alpha   90.00
_cell.angle_beta   90.00
_cell.angle_gamma   90.00
#
_symmetry.space_group_name_H-M   'P 1'
#
loop_
_entity.id
_entity.type
_entity.pdbx_description
1 polymer ?
#
loop_
_entity_poly.entity_id
_entity_poly.type
_entity_poly.pdbx_seq_one_letter_code
_entity_poly.pdbx_strand_id
1 'polypeptide(L)'
;MDKHPDCIFCKIAAGEIPSRKVYEDDELFAFHDISPWAPVHFLIIPKQHIPSMASLTDADAALMGRIMTLAPQLALEQGCEPYPQGGYRIVINTGEQGGQEVHHLHVHVIGGPRPWAKG
;
A
#
# COMPACT_ATOMS: atom_id res chain seq x y z
N MET A 1 -5.78 19.30 5.75
CA MET A 1 -5.03 18.19 5.19
C MET A 1 -3.96 17.75 6.16
N ASP A 2 -4.02 16.52 6.57
CA ASP A 2 -3.15 16.04 7.64
C ASP A 2 -1.84 15.54 7.08
N LYS A 3 -0.94 16.45 6.80
CA LYS A 3 0.41 16.10 6.38
C LYS A 3 1.35 16.32 7.55
N HIS A 4 2.27 15.40 7.70
CA HIS A 4 3.26 15.46 8.77
C HIS A 4 4.64 15.62 8.15
N PRO A 5 5.36 16.69 8.51
CA PRO A 5 6.67 16.98 7.89
C PRO A 5 7.69 15.85 8.05
N ASP A 6 7.56 15.07 9.11
CA ASP A 6 8.51 14.00 9.37
C ASP A 6 8.08 12.65 8.81
N CYS A 7 6.92 12.57 8.18
CA CYS A 7 6.40 11.32 7.64
C CYS A 7 6.96 11.07 6.24
N ILE A 8 7.74 10.00 6.11
CA ILE A 8 8.35 9.66 4.83
C ILE A 8 7.30 9.38 3.75
N PHE A 9 6.17 8.77 4.12
CA PHE A 9 5.13 8.45 3.14
C PHE A 9 4.35 9.70 2.73
N CYS A 10 4.16 10.66 3.64
CA CYS A 10 3.60 11.95 3.25
C CYS A 10 4.50 12.63 2.23
N LYS A 11 5.82 12.55 2.42
CA LYS A 11 6.78 13.15 1.51
C LYS A 11 6.78 12.45 0.16
N ILE A 12 6.68 11.14 0.15
CA ILE A 12 6.62 10.36 -1.09
C ILE A 12 5.35 10.74 -1.86
N ALA A 13 4.21 10.78 -1.19
CA ALA A 13 2.95 11.12 -1.84
C ALA A 13 2.93 12.55 -2.38
N ALA A 14 3.69 13.44 -1.74
CA ALA A 14 3.80 14.83 -2.19
C ALA A 14 4.84 15.03 -3.28
N GLY A 15 5.59 13.98 -3.64
CA GLY A 15 6.63 14.07 -4.64
C GLY A 15 7.95 14.64 -4.14
N GLU A 16 8.09 14.82 -2.82
CA GLU A 16 9.30 15.38 -2.23
C GLU A 16 10.42 14.36 -2.14
N ILE A 17 10.07 13.07 -2.07
CA ILE A 17 11.03 11.97 -2.08
C ILE A 17 10.71 11.11 -3.30
N PRO A 18 11.71 10.79 -4.13
CA PRO A 18 11.48 9.97 -5.32
C PRO A 18 10.96 8.57 -4.96
N SER A 19 10.11 8.02 -5.80
CA SER A 19 9.63 6.66 -5.67
C SER A 19 9.27 6.13 -7.05
N ARG A 20 9.15 4.81 -7.16
CA ARG A 20 8.69 4.19 -8.41
C ARG A 20 7.18 4.09 -8.32
N LYS A 21 6.52 5.11 -8.87
CA LYS A 21 5.07 5.25 -8.76
C LYS A 21 4.34 4.16 -9.55
N VAL A 22 3.29 3.62 -8.95
CA VAL A 22 2.38 2.67 -9.59
C VAL A 22 1.08 3.36 -9.98
N TYR A 23 0.57 4.25 -9.13
CA TYR A 23 -0.73 4.87 -9.33
C TYR A 23 -0.85 6.12 -8.47
N GLU A 24 -1.65 7.06 -8.93
CA GLU A 24 -1.93 8.26 -8.13
C GLU A 24 -3.27 8.87 -8.55
N ASP A 25 -4.05 9.29 -7.56
CA ASP A 25 -5.22 10.13 -7.79
C ASP A 25 -5.31 11.13 -6.63
N ASP A 26 -6.46 11.78 -6.48
CA ASP A 26 -6.61 12.84 -5.47
C ASP A 26 -6.43 12.33 -4.05
N GLU A 27 -6.77 11.07 -3.78
CA GLU A 27 -6.79 10.52 -2.43
C GLU A 27 -5.72 9.47 -2.17
N LEU A 28 -5.25 8.79 -3.22
CA LEU A 28 -4.40 7.61 -3.07
C LEU A 28 -3.11 7.77 -3.85
N PHE A 29 -2.08 7.12 -3.33
CA PHE A 29 -0.79 7.02 -4.00
C PHE A 29 -0.28 5.60 -3.83
N ALA A 30 0.25 5.02 -4.90
CA ALA A 30 0.81 3.67 -4.84
C ALA A 30 2.20 3.67 -5.45
N PHE A 31 3.10 2.89 -4.84
CA PHE A 31 4.49 2.84 -5.29
C PHE A 31 5.12 1.51 -4.93
N HIS A 32 6.16 1.14 -5.68
CA HIS A 32 6.86 -0.13 -5.45
C HIS A 32 7.64 -0.10 -4.14
N ASP A 33 7.59 -1.23 -3.41
CA ASP A 33 8.42 -1.39 -2.22
C ASP A 33 9.88 -1.52 -2.65
N ILE A 34 10.79 -0.84 -1.94
CA ILE A 34 12.20 -0.86 -2.28
C ILE A 34 12.89 -2.16 -1.85
N SER A 35 12.21 -2.94 -0.99
CA SER A 35 12.73 -4.23 -0.53
C SER A 35 11.66 -5.29 -0.74
N PRO A 36 11.37 -5.66 -1.99
CA PRO A 36 10.21 -6.51 -2.29
C PRO A 36 10.38 -7.91 -1.72
N TRP A 37 9.26 -8.46 -1.25
CA TRP A 37 9.20 -9.84 -0.74
C TRP A 37 8.88 -10.84 -1.86
N ALA A 38 8.41 -10.35 -3.00
CA ALA A 38 7.92 -11.18 -4.08
C ALA A 38 8.14 -10.44 -5.40
N PRO A 39 7.95 -11.10 -6.55
CA PRO A 39 8.12 -10.42 -7.85
C PRO A 39 7.27 -9.16 -8.01
N VAL A 40 6.08 -9.15 -7.40
CA VAL A 40 5.23 -7.96 -7.36
C VAL A 40 5.07 -7.59 -5.89
N HIS A 41 5.45 -6.38 -5.53
CA HIS A 41 5.27 -5.88 -4.16
C HIS A 41 5.19 -4.37 -4.20
N PHE A 42 3.98 -3.85 -4.01
CA PHE A 42 3.79 -2.41 -3.96
C PHE A 42 2.90 -2.04 -2.79
N LEU A 43 2.87 -0.76 -2.46
CA LEU A 43 2.10 -0.22 -1.35
C LEU A 43 1.06 0.73 -1.88
N ILE A 44 -0.13 0.70 -1.29
CA ILE A 44 -1.16 1.70 -1.54
C ILE A 44 -1.33 2.49 -0.25
N ILE A 45 -1.20 3.80 -0.33
CA ILE A 45 -1.35 4.67 0.83
C ILE A 45 -2.39 5.75 0.56
N PRO A 46 -3.12 6.19 1.59
CA PRO A 46 -3.89 7.41 1.47
C PRO A 46 -2.94 8.61 1.51
N LYS A 47 -3.27 9.65 0.78
CA LYS A 47 -2.50 10.90 0.84
C LYS A 47 -2.71 11.59 2.19
N GLN A 48 -3.90 11.45 2.76
CA GLN A 48 -4.16 11.90 4.11
C GLN A 48 -3.32 11.08 5.09
N HIS A 49 -2.72 11.76 6.07
CA HIS A 49 -1.92 11.05 7.07
C HIS A 49 -2.83 10.37 8.07
N ILE A 50 -2.92 9.06 7.97
CA ILE A 50 -3.64 8.20 8.92
C ILE A 50 -2.57 7.29 9.51
N PRO A 51 -2.32 7.32 10.83
CA PRO A 51 -1.18 6.58 11.39
C PRO A 51 -1.28 5.06 11.21
N SER A 52 -2.46 4.48 11.36
CA SER A 52 -2.60 3.02 11.26
C SER A 52 -4.08 2.64 11.13
N MET A 53 -4.31 1.34 10.93
CA MET A 53 -5.68 0.81 10.95
C MET A 53 -6.38 1.11 12.27
N ALA A 54 -5.64 1.19 13.35
CA ALA A 54 -6.23 1.45 14.67
C ALA A 54 -6.90 2.82 14.74
N SER A 55 -6.53 3.73 13.83
CA SER A 55 -7.10 5.08 13.80
C SER A 55 -8.33 5.18 12.91
N LEU A 56 -8.69 4.12 12.18
CA LEU A 56 -9.81 4.16 11.24
C LEU A 56 -11.15 4.22 11.98
N THR A 57 -12.08 4.95 11.38
CA THR A 57 -13.46 5.04 11.88
C THR A 57 -14.41 4.79 10.71
N ASP A 58 -15.71 4.82 10.98
CA ASP A 58 -16.73 4.66 9.95
C ASP A 58 -16.59 5.72 8.85
N ALA A 59 -16.05 6.90 9.18
CA ALA A 59 -15.83 7.95 8.20
C ALA A 59 -14.82 7.56 7.13
N ASP A 60 -13.97 6.56 7.42
CA ASP A 60 -12.93 6.12 6.50
C ASP A 60 -13.35 4.92 5.65
N ALA A 61 -14.59 4.46 5.78
CA ALA A 61 -15.05 3.25 5.10
C ALA A 61 -14.94 3.39 3.58
N ALA A 62 -15.33 4.53 3.03
CA ALA A 62 -15.27 4.75 1.58
C ALA A 62 -13.82 4.74 1.09
N LEU A 63 -12.91 5.35 1.85
CA LEU A 63 -11.50 5.39 1.50
C LEU A 63 -10.92 3.98 1.47
N MET A 64 -11.19 3.18 2.49
CA MET A 64 -10.69 1.82 2.56
C MET A 64 -11.32 0.94 1.47
N GLY A 65 -12.59 1.16 1.15
CA GLY A 65 -13.24 0.46 0.04
C GLY A 65 -12.54 0.74 -1.28
N ARG A 66 -12.15 2.00 -1.51
CA ARG A 66 -11.41 2.36 -2.71
C ARG A 66 -10.05 1.67 -2.78
N ILE A 67 -9.34 1.62 -1.66
CA ILE A 67 -8.04 0.93 -1.63
C ILE A 67 -8.23 -0.55 -1.96
N MET A 68 -9.22 -1.19 -1.34
CA MET A 68 -9.45 -2.62 -1.53
C MET A 68 -9.93 -2.97 -2.94
N THR A 69 -10.67 -2.08 -3.59
CA THR A 69 -11.13 -2.34 -4.95
C THR A 69 -10.10 -1.93 -6.00
N LEU A 70 -9.20 -1.01 -5.66
CA LEU A 70 -8.11 -0.62 -6.55
C LEU A 70 -7.01 -1.68 -6.58
N ALA A 71 -6.77 -2.35 -5.46
CA ALA A 71 -5.69 -3.33 -5.34
C ALA A 71 -5.72 -4.42 -6.41
N PRO A 72 -6.87 -5.06 -6.71
CA PRO A 72 -6.91 -6.06 -7.78
C PRO A 72 -6.52 -5.52 -9.14
N GLN A 73 -6.96 -4.31 -9.47
CA GLN A 73 -6.64 -3.70 -10.76
C GLN A 73 -5.14 -3.48 -10.89
N LEU A 74 -4.54 -2.90 -9.86
CA LEU A 74 -3.12 -2.61 -9.87
C LEU A 74 -2.28 -3.88 -9.86
N ALA A 75 -2.74 -4.92 -9.14
CA ALA A 75 -2.04 -6.19 -9.10
C ALA A 75 -1.89 -6.78 -10.51
N LEU A 76 -2.97 -6.77 -11.28
CA LEU A 76 -2.92 -7.26 -12.66
C LEU A 76 -1.99 -6.41 -13.52
N GLU A 77 -2.07 -5.08 -13.40
CA GLU A 77 -1.23 -4.18 -14.18
C GLU A 77 0.25 -4.38 -13.86
N GLN A 78 0.57 -4.76 -12.63
CA GLN A 78 1.94 -4.94 -12.21
C GLN A 78 2.47 -6.36 -12.44
N GLY A 79 1.67 -7.24 -12.99
CA GLY A 79 2.15 -8.54 -13.42
C GLY A 79 1.62 -9.76 -12.69
N CYS A 80 0.71 -9.58 -11.74
CA CYS A 80 0.03 -10.73 -11.14
C CYS A 80 -0.90 -11.35 -12.17
N GLU A 81 -0.88 -12.68 -12.27
CA GLU A 81 -1.78 -13.35 -13.20
C GLU A 81 -3.18 -13.43 -12.63
N PRO A 82 -4.19 -13.60 -13.49
CA PRO A 82 -5.59 -13.64 -13.03
C PRO A 82 -5.90 -14.82 -12.12
N TYR A 83 -6.85 -14.60 -11.23
CA TYR A 83 -7.47 -15.65 -10.44
C TYR A 83 -8.02 -16.73 -11.39
N PRO A 84 -7.95 -18.04 -11.08
CA PRO A 84 -7.51 -18.60 -9.79
C PRO A 84 -6.03 -18.99 -9.71
N GLN A 85 -5.31 -19.14 -10.82
CA GLN A 85 -3.90 -19.54 -10.78
C GLN A 85 -3.02 -18.43 -10.23
N GLY A 86 -3.22 -17.23 -10.74
CA GLY A 86 -2.52 -16.06 -10.23
C GLY A 86 -3.19 -15.54 -8.97
N GLY A 87 -2.61 -14.51 -8.41
CA GLY A 87 -3.17 -13.89 -7.23
C GLY A 87 -2.16 -13.09 -6.46
N TYR A 88 -2.58 -12.65 -5.30
CA TYR A 88 -1.77 -11.78 -4.48
C TYR A 88 -2.25 -11.85 -3.04
N ARG A 89 -1.45 -11.31 -2.16
CA ARG A 89 -1.75 -11.26 -0.73
C ARG A 89 -1.82 -9.78 -0.32
N ILE A 90 -2.79 -9.46 0.52
CA ILE A 90 -2.90 -8.12 1.11
C ILE A 90 -2.41 -8.21 2.55
N VAL A 91 -1.53 -7.30 2.94
CA VAL A 91 -1.01 -7.23 4.31
C VAL A 91 -1.08 -5.79 4.80
N ILE A 92 -1.66 -5.62 5.98
CA ILE A 92 -1.69 -4.32 6.66
C ILE A 92 -1.16 -4.56 8.06
N ASN A 93 0.02 -4.03 8.34
CA ASN A 93 0.63 -4.16 9.67
C ASN A 93 0.17 -3.03 10.57
N THR A 94 -0.23 -3.36 11.78
CA THR A 94 -0.76 -2.39 12.73
C THR A 94 -0.01 -2.48 14.05
N GLY A 95 0.60 -1.37 14.45
CA GLY A 95 1.28 -1.28 15.72
C GLY A 95 2.59 -2.06 15.75
N GLU A 96 3.30 -1.91 16.87
CA GLU A 96 4.61 -2.52 17.04
C GLU A 96 4.55 -4.03 16.94
N GLN A 97 3.58 -4.64 17.62
CA GLN A 97 3.44 -6.10 17.63
C GLN A 97 2.96 -6.65 16.29
N GLY A 98 2.36 -5.80 15.45
CA GLY A 98 1.97 -6.16 14.10
C GLY A 98 3.06 -5.91 13.07
N GLY A 99 4.21 -5.40 13.50
CA GLY A 99 5.33 -5.18 12.60
C GLY A 99 5.26 -3.90 11.80
N GLN A 100 4.48 -2.93 12.25
CA GLN A 100 4.37 -1.66 11.54
C GLN A 100 5.65 -0.83 11.74
N GLU A 101 6.33 -0.53 10.64
CA GLU A 101 7.58 0.23 10.71
C GLU A 101 7.40 1.71 10.39
N VAL A 102 6.46 2.02 9.52
CA VAL A 102 6.15 3.41 9.16
C VAL A 102 4.75 3.74 9.63
N HIS A 103 4.63 4.81 10.43
CA HIS A 103 3.35 5.19 11.02
C HIS A 103 2.54 6.08 10.08
N HIS A 104 2.22 5.51 8.94
CA HIS A 104 1.32 6.03 7.93
C HIS A 104 0.69 4.81 7.30
N LEU A 105 -0.62 4.70 7.38
CA LEU A 105 -1.36 3.54 6.87
C LEU A 105 -0.87 3.15 5.49
N HIS A 106 -0.49 1.89 5.32
CA HIS A 106 -0.09 1.40 4.00
C HIS A 106 -0.52 -0.06 3.84
N VAL A 107 -0.97 -0.34 2.65
CA VAL A 107 -1.52 -1.65 2.30
C VAL A 107 -0.54 -2.30 1.34
N HIS A 108 0.10 -3.38 1.79
CA HIS A 108 1.01 -4.16 0.95
C HIS A 108 0.20 -5.01 0.00
N VAL A 109 0.55 -5.00 -1.28
CA VAL A 109 0.04 -5.93 -2.28
C VAL A 109 1.23 -6.74 -2.75
N ILE A 110 1.20 -8.04 -2.47
CA ILE A 110 2.36 -8.93 -2.67
C ILE A 110 1.92 -10.09 -3.52
N GLY A 111 2.55 -10.30 -4.67
CA GLY A 111 2.10 -11.34 -5.59
C GLY A 111 3.14 -11.74 -6.60
N GLY A 112 2.69 -12.50 -7.60
CA GLY A 112 3.56 -13.02 -8.63
C GLY A 112 3.96 -14.45 -8.33
N PRO A 113 4.74 -15.07 -9.26
CA PRO A 113 5.09 -16.49 -9.13
C PRO A 113 5.82 -16.80 -7.83
N ARG A 114 5.44 -17.89 -7.23
CA ARG A 114 6.12 -18.39 -6.03
C ARG A 114 7.32 -19.25 -6.44
N PRO A 115 8.33 -19.43 -5.57
CA PRO A 115 8.37 -18.98 -4.16
C PRO A 115 8.73 -17.51 -4.03
N TRP A 116 8.33 -16.93 -2.90
CA TRP A 116 8.66 -15.54 -2.59
C TRP A 116 9.81 -15.49 -1.59
N ALA A 117 10.47 -14.32 -1.52
CA ALA A 117 11.55 -14.10 -0.54
C ALA A 117 11.04 -14.24 0.88
N LYS A 118 9.78 -13.84 1.13
CA LYS A 118 9.13 -13.97 2.42
C LYS A 118 7.70 -14.43 2.25
N GLY A 119 7.25 -15.13 3.25
CA GLY A 119 5.88 -15.44 3.40
C GLY A 119 5.23 -16.46 2.71
#